data_cd403f5d0e2da71050c7dc8d90f46b61
#
_entry.id   cd403f5d0e2da71050c7dc8d90f46b61
#
_cell.length_a   1.000
_cell.length_b   1.000
_cell.length_c   1.000
_cell.angle_alpha   90.00
_cell.angle_beta   90.00
_cell.angle_gamma   90.00
#
_symmetry.space_group_name_H-M   'P 1'
#
loop_
_entity.id
_entity.type
_entity.pdbx_description
1 polymer ?
#
loop_
_entity_poly.entity_id
_entity_poly.type
_entity_poly.pdbx_seq_one_letter_code
_entity_poly.pdbx_strand_id
1 'polypeptide(L)'
;MNKAKLLSIALLFVCLLYAGNAMAQSFTLQGKVSDQDGNPIELASVIVASQGKMAMCNLKGEFSMQLQSEDSVKIRFSMLGYKSKVRVLHRPQGKQTLQVQLTSDNQLQEVIVEAQTPQHGTTENIKVEATKRNPSVSGNAVEEILQTQAGVSTHSELSSQYNVRGGTFDENSVYINNVEVYRPFLVRSGQQEGLSVINADLVDRVGFSTGGFEAKYGDKMSSALDITYKRPKRTEGSFTASMLGASGYFGLASKKLTWTNGLRYKTNRYLLGSLETKGEYNPSFLDYQTYLSWQPSKRWQVDFIGNISENNYNFEPEDRTTNFGTLKNVKSFKVYFDGKEKDLFRTFFGSLSVTRHLSKRTDVSLIASAFSTKEQQRYDIQGQYWLTQTETSENLGVGTYMQHSRDYLKADVKSLKLMLLQRAGTHRIEGAFTYKMEKIKENSAEYEYRDSAGYNIPHNGETLDMIYSLRARNTLDAKRMEVYVQDTWNFKSNDSIPTLFRLNYGVRYAYWNFNGESIVSPRASLNITPGWNRNLSFRVAAGLYYQAPFYKEL
;
A
#
# COMPACT_ATOMS: atom_id res chain seq x y z
N MET A 1 41.69 0.78 -62.53
CA MET A 1 41.31 1.31 -61.18
C MET A 1 41.01 2.79 -61.39
N ASN A 2 39.78 3.21 -61.26
CA ASN A 2 39.24 4.51 -61.68
C ASN A 2 39.89 5.68 -60.90
N LYS A 3 40.40 6.70 -61.63
CA LYS A 3 40.99 7.92 -61.04
C LYS A 3 40.10 8.59 -59.98
N ALA A 4 38.81 8.43 -60.09
CA ALA A 4 37.84 8.92 -59.08
C ALA A 4 37.94 8.21 -57.69
N LYS A 5 38.26 6.90 -57.64
CA LYS A 5 38.47 6.15 -56.36
C LYS A 5 39.78 6.54 -55.68
N LEU A 6 40.83 6.88 -56.46
CA LEU A 6 42.07 7.35 -55.88
C LEU A 6 41.95 8.75 -55.28
N LEU A 7 41.17 9.64 -55.93
CA LEU A 7 40.89 10.98 -55.41
C LEU A 7 40.06 10.94 -54.12
N SER A 8 39.07 10.01 -54.02
CA SER A 8 38.26 9.83 -52.83
C SER A 8 39.06 9.28 -51.64
N ILE A 9 40.01 8.37 -51.91
CA ILE A 9 40.90 7.83 -50.87
C ILE A 9 41.91 8.89 -50.41
N ALA A 10 42.44 9.71 -51.34
CA ALA A 10 43.34 10.82 -51.00
C ALA A 10 42.62 11.91 -50.19
N LEU A 11 41.33 12.22 -50.50
CA LEU A 11 40.53 13.17 -49.74
C LEU A 11 40.19 12.63 -48.33
N LEU A 12 39.92 11.32 -48.20
CA LEU A 12 39.69 10.68 -46.92
C LEU A 12 40.96 10.70 -46.04
N PHE A 13 42.12 10.50 -46.63
CA PHE A 13 43.40 10.56 -45.92
C PHE A 13 43.77 11.98 -45.48
N VAL A 14 43.45 13.00 -46.29
CA VAL A 14 43.61 14.42 -45.92
C VAL A 14 42.64 14.81 -44.79
N CYS A 15 41.39 14.34 -44.82
CA CYS A 15 40.46 14.54 -43.72
C CYS A 15 40.90 13.84 -42.43
N LEU A 16 41.48 12.62 -42.50
CA LEU A 16 42.06 11.92 -41.36
C LEU A 16 43.30 12.59 -40.77
N LEU A 17 44.10 13.28 -41.58
CA LEU A 17 45.27 14.05 -41.14
C LEU A 17 44.87 15.38 -40.47
N TYR A 18 43.71 15.96 -40.80
CA TYR A 18 43.16 17.13 -40.11
C TYR A 18 42.35 16.80 -38.85
N ALA A 19 41.95 15.56 -38.64
CA ALA A 19 41.24 15.11 -37.44
C ALA A 19 42.16 14.89 -36.23
N GLY A 20 43.43 15.02 -36.36
CA GLY A 20 44.39 14.63 -35.35
C GLY A 20 45.11 15.77 -34.65
N ASN A 21 44.48 16.78 -34.08
CA ASN A 21 45.12 17.64 -33.07
C ASN A 21 44.10 18.52 -32.31
N ALA A 22 43.02 17.94 -31.84
CA ALA A 22 42.30 18.54 -30.70
C ALA A 22 43.06 18.17 -29.43
N MET A 23 44.25 18.75 -29.23
CA MET A 23 44.88 18.72 -27.90
C MET A 23 43.96 19.48 -26.93
N ALA A 24 43.29 18.75 -26.07
CA ALA A 24 42.51 19.34 -24.99
C ALA A 24 43.46 20.21 -24.16
N GLN A 25 43.39 21.54 -24.33
CA GLN A 25 44.20 22.46 -23.55
C GLN A 25 43.88 22.30 -22.07
N SER A 26 44.86 21.89 -21.27
CA SER A 26 44.71 21.83 -19.82
C SER A 26 44.92 23.21 -19.20
N PHE A 27 44.16 23.52 -18.20
CA PHE A 27 44.32 24.73 -17.38
C PHE A 27 44.43 24.38 -15.90
N THR A 28 45.08 25.24 -15.14
CA THR A 28 45.19 25.09 -13.68
C THR A 28 44.16 25.99 -13.01
N LEU A 29 43.23 25.39 -12.30
CA LEU A 29 42.29 26.10 -11.43
C LEU A 29 42.83 26.13 -10.03
N GLN A 30 43.00 27.34 -9.48
CA GLN A 30 43.37 27.53 -8.07
C GLN A 30 42.53 28.62 -7.45
N GLY A 31 42.49 28.69 -6.13
CA GLY A 31 41.74 29.73 -5.45
C GLY A 31 41.66 29.55 -3.95
N LYS A 32 40.79 30.35 -3.36
CA LYS A 32 40.52 30.33 -1.94
C LYS A 32 39.02 30.32 -1.68
N VAL A 33 38.61 29.50 -0.72
CA VAL A 33 37.21 29.43 -0.23
C VAL A 33 37.19 30.02 1.18
N SER A 34 36.29 30.99 1.40
CA SER A 34 36.10 31.66 2.70
C SER A 34 34.62 31.74 3.07
N ASP A 35 34.35 32.06 4.32
CA ASP A 35 33.02 32.41 4.82
C ASP A 35 32.68 33.89 4.53
N GLN A 36 31.49 34.34 5.01
CA GLN A 36 31.03 35.74 4.87
C GLN A 36 31.93 36.75 5.63
N ASP A 37 32.57 36.31 6.68
CA ASP A 37 33.46 37.14 7.53
C ASP A 37 34.91 37.13 7.00
N GLY A 38 35.19 36.39 5.92
CA GLY A 38 36.50 36.29 5.29
C GLY A 38 37.40 35.19 5.88
N ASN A 39 36.92 34.40 6.86
CA ASN A 39 37.69 33.31 7.43
C ASN A 39 37.82 32.16 6.43
N PRO A 40 38.98 31.50 6.33
CA PRO A 40 39.18 30.38 5.43
C PRO A 40 38.33 29.18 5.84
N ILE A 41 37.72 28.50 4.86
CA ILE A 41 36.97 27.28 5.08
C ILE A 41 37.84 26.07 4.71
N GLU A 42 38.31 25.40 5.75
CA GLU A 42 39.08 24.16 5.62
C GLU A 42 38.18 23.01 5.15
N LEU A 43 38.79 22.08 4.39
CA LEU A 43 38.12 20.87 3.85
C LEU A 43 36.90 21.15 2.96
N ALA A 44 36.69 22.39 2.51
CA ALA A 44 35.69 22.66 1.50
C ALA A 44 35.98 21.85 0.21
N SER A 45 35.00 21.18 -0.31
CA SER A 45 35.11 20.37 -1.52
C SER A 45 34.85 21.20 -2.77
N VAL A 46 35.75 21.07 -3.74
CA VAL A 46 35.69 21.70 -5.07
C VAL A 46 35.51 20.59 -6.10
N ILE A 47 34.34 20.51 -6.72
CA ILE A 47 33.95 19.38 -7.57
C ILE A 47 33.68 19.87 -8.99
N VAL A 48 34.27 19.20 -9.98
CA VAL A 48 33.99 19.36 -11.39
C VAL A 48 33.45 18.05 -11.93
N ALA A 49 32.10 17.93 -11.89
CA ALA A 49 31.43 16.68 -12.21
C ALA A 49 31.58 16.23 -13.65
N SER A 50 31.68 17.17 -14.64
CA SER A 50 31.90 16.86 -16.04
C SER A 50 33.23 16.12 -16.30
N GLN A 51 34.23 16.33 -15.44
CA GLN A 51 35.55 15.72 -15.56
C GLN A 51 35.85 14.68 -14.48
N GLY A 52 34.89 14.40 -13.59
CA GLY A 52 35.07 13.46 -12.47
C GLY A 52 36.17 13.87 -11.47
N LYS A 53 36.54 15.16 -11.42
CA LYS A 53 37.64 15.67 -10.61
C LYS A 53 37.13 16.39 -9.37
N MET A 54 37.85 16.18 -8.25
CA MET A 54 37.60 16.82 -6.97
C MET A 54 38.91 17.24 -6.31
N ALA A 55 38.89 18.39 -5.63
CA ALA A 55 39.94 18.84 -4.71
C ALA A 55 39.32 19.27 -3.39
N MET A 56 40.09 19.20 -2.32
CA MET A 56 39.71 19.70 -1.00
C MET A 56 40.60 20.89 -0.62
N CYS A 57 40.03 21.88 0.05
CA CYS A 57 40.74 23.03 0.52
C CYS A 57 41.63 22.67 1.71
N ASN A 58 42.83 23.30 1.79
CA ASN A 58 43.75 23.17 2.91
C ASN A 58 43.29 24.03 4.12
N LEU A 59 44.08 24.03 5.21
CA LEU A 59 43.86 24.85 6.44
C LEU A 59 43.68 26.35 6.15
N LYS A 60 44.20 26.85 5.04
CA LYS A 60 44.10 28.27 4.66
C LYS A 60 42.94 28.51 3.67
N GLY A 61 42.08 27.47 3.43
CA GLY A 61 40.99 27.53 2.50
C GLY A 61 41.41 27.49 1.01
N GLU A 62 42.71 27.18 0.72
CA GLU A 62 43.22 27.19 -0.64
C GLU A 62 43.10 25.85 -1.31
N PHE A 63 42.83 25.86 -2.63
CA PHE A 63 42.75 24.67 -3.46
C PHE A 63 43.49 24.88 -4.79
N SER A 64 43.94 23.78 -5.39
CA SER A 64 44.54 23.78 -6.72
C SER A 64 44.25 22.45 -7.42
N MET A 65 43.84 22.49 -8.69
CA MET A 65 43.58 21.31 -9.50
C MET A 65 43.84 21.57 -10.98
N GLN A 66 44.26 20.53 -11.72
CA GLN A 66 44.40 20.58 -13.18
C GLN A 66 43.15 20.03 -13.85
N LEU A 67 42.61 20.81 -14.80
CA LEU A 67 41.36 20.51 -15.50
C LEU A 67 41.60 20.64 -17.02
N GLN A 68 40.76 19.99 -17.80
CA GLN A 68 40.70 20.17 -19.24
C GLN A 68 39.82 21.37 -19.60
N SER A 69 40.22 22.16 -20.58
CA SER A 69 39.39 23.27 -21.05
C SER A 69 38.26 22.75 -21.92
N GLU A 70 37.04 23.10 -21.51
CA GLU A 70 35.78 22.83 -22.21
C GLU A 70 35.10 24.17 -22.52
N ASP A 71 34.09 24.18 -23.39
CA ASP A 71 33.30 25.40 -23.70
C ASP A 71 32.68 26.02 -22.43
N SER A 72 32.31 25.18 -21.46
CA SER A 72 31.90 25.62 -20.14
C SER A 72 32.25 24.60 -19.06
N VAL A 73 33.03 25.01 -18.06
CA VAL A 73 33.40 24.18 -16.91
C VAL A 73 32.57 24.62 -15.69
N LYS A 74 31.70 23.75 -15.18
CA LYS A 74 30.90 24.00 -13.98
C LYS A 74 31.61 23.46 -12.74
N ILE A 75 31.93 24.37 -11.80
CA ILE A 75 32.67 24.08 -10.59
C ILE A 75 31.72 24.27 -9.40
N ARG A 76 31.52 23.24 -8.61
CA ARG A 76 30.70 23.29 -7.38
C ARG A 76 31.62 23.36 -6.17
N PHE A 77 31.35 24.33 -5.30
CA PHE A 77 31.99 24.49 -4.02
C PHE A 77 30.98 24.12 -2.93
N SER A 78 31.35 23.23 -2.01
CA SER A 78 30.47 22.78 -0.95
C SER A 78 31.23 22.44 0.33
N MET A 79 30.62 22.75 1.48
CA MET A 79 31.10 22.40 2.80
C MET A 79 29.89 22.17 3.72
N LEU A 80 30.01 21.25 4.68
CA LEU A 80 28.97 21.02 5.67
C LEU A 80 28.73 22.29 6.50
N GLY A 81 27.47 22.72 6.62
CA GLY A 81 27.10 23.96 7.29
C GLY A 81 27.15 25.22 6.41
N TYR A 82 27.39 25.08 5.09
CA TYR A 82 27.42 26.17 4.12
C TYR A 82 26.57 25.87 2.89
N LYS A 83 25.92 26.89 2.32
CA LYS A 83 25.20 26.78 1.04
C LYS A 83 26.17 26.52 -0.11
N SER A 84 25.94 25.46 -0.86
CA SER A 84 26.78 25.15 -2.01
C SER A 84 26.68 26.24 -3.07
N LYS A 85 27.82 26.61 -3.68
CA LYS A 85 27.92 27.63 -4.72
C LYS A 85 28.49 27.03 -5.98
N VAL A 86 27.89 27.39 -7.14
CA VAL A 86 28.38 26.96 -8.45
C VAL A 86 28.95 28.16 -9.18
N ARG A 87 30.14 27.96 -9.82
CA ARG A 87 30.75 28.90 -10.75
C ARG A 87 30.91 28.23 -12.10
N VAL A 88 30.74 29.01 -13.15
CA VAL A 88 30.89 28.53 -14.53
C VAL A 88 32.02 29.33 -15.14
N LEU A 89 33.03 28.66 -15.69
CA LEU A 89 34.09 29.25 -16.47
C LEU A 89 33.85 28.91 -17.96
N HIS A 90 33.92 29.91 -18.80
CA HIS A 90 33.80 29.75 -20.26
C HIS A 90 35.18 29.73 -20.90
N ARG A 91 35.50 28.63 -21.61
CA ARG A 91 36.77 28.39 -22.32
C ARG A 91 38.00 28.78 -21.49
N PRO A 92 38.16 28.25 -20.26
CA PRO A 92 39.27 28.67 -19.40
C PRO A 92 40.59 28.20 -19.96
N GLN A 93 41.60 29.10 -19.93
CA GLN A 93 42.95 28.83 -20.41
C GLN A 93 43.99 29.27 -19.37
N GLY A 94 45.15 28.62 -19.38
CA GLY A 94 46.28 28.97 -18.52
C GLY A 94 46.00 28.75 -17.04
N LYS A 95 46.24 29.74 -16.20
CA LYS A 95 46.03 29.70 -14.75
C LYS A 95 44.83 30.56 -14.36
N GLN A 96 43.79 29.92 -13.86
CA GLN A 96 42.56 30.58 -13.42
C GLN A 96 42.52 30.62 -11.86
N THR A 97 42.31 31.82 -11.31
CA THR A 97 42.22 32.00 -9.86
C THR A 97 40.83 32.43 -9.46
N LEU A 98 40.18 31.67 -8.53
CA LEU A 98 38.85 31.97 -8.02
C LEU A 98 38.89 32.25 -6.54
N GLN A 99 38.27 33.34 -6.12
CA GLN A 99 37.90 33.57 -4.75
C GLN A 99 36.39 33.28 -4.59
N VAL A 100 36.06 32.37 -3.71
CA VAL A 100 34.68 31.92 -3.51
C VAL A 100 34.30 32.06 -2.06
N GLN A 101 33.31 32.88 -1.82
CA GLN A 101 32.74 33.07 -0.49
C GLN A 101 31.48 32.20 -0.38
N LEU A 102 31.42 31.29 0.58
CA LEU A 102 30.28 30.48 0.92
C LEU A 102 29.50 31.19 2.03
N THR A 103 28.19 31.21 1.88
CA THR A 103 27.27 31.70 2.91
C THR A 103 27.04 30.58 3.90
N SER A 104 27.27 30.87 5.20
CA SER A 104 26.90 29.92 6.24
C SER A 104 25.43 29.53 6.09
N ASP A 105 25.14 28.25 6.04
CA ASP A 105 23.80 27.71 6.12
C ASP A 105 23.40 27.61 7.60
N ASN A 106 23.53 28.75 8.34
CA ASN A 106 23.01 28.94 9.71
C ASN A 106 21.48 29.08 9.75
N GLN A 107 20.79 29.12 8.64
CA GLN A 107 19.63 28.31 8.54
C GLN A 107 20.16 26.85 8.54
N LEU A 108 20.24 26.25 9.75
CA LEU A 108 19.40 25.09 9.96
C LEU A 108 18.26 25.40 9.02
N GLN A 109 18.22 24.75 7.81
CA GLN A 109 16.89 24.50 7.33
C GLN A 109 16.20 24.21 8.64
N GLU A 110 15.43 25.21 9.15
CA GLU A 110 14.23 24.83 9.80
C GLU A 110 13.81 23.72 8.88
N VAL A 111 14.32 22.53 9.16
CA VAL A 111 13.53 21.38 9.04
C VAL A 111 12.34 21.99 9.73
N ILE A 112 11.43 22.54 8.95
CA ILE A 112 10.06 22.33 9.19
C ILE A 112 10.08 20.81 9.15
N VAL A 113 10.51 20.26 10.25
CA VAL A 113 9.77 19.36 11.01
C VAL A 113 8.54 20.21 11.10
N GLU A 114 7.68 20.15 10.04
CA GLU A 114 6.30 19.99 10.37
C GLU A 114 6.48 19.02 11.48
N ALA A 115 6.59 19.67 12.70
CA ALA A 115 6.62 18.90 13.89
C ALA A 115 5.39 18.15 13.62
N GLN A 116 5.60 16.92 13.10
CA GLN A 116 4.53 15.97 13.04
C GLN A 116 4.20 15.98 14.49
N THR A 117 3.45 17.02 14.81
CA THR A 117 2.82 17.19 16.10
C THR A 117 2.23 15.84 16.19
N PRO A 118 2.81 14.95 17.03
CA PRO A 118 2.45 13.56 16.95
C PRO A 118 0.95 13.67 16.92
N GLN A 119 0.31 13.31 15.76
CA GLN A 119 -1.13 13.48 15.66
C GLN A 119 -1.64 12.46 16.64
N HIS A 120 -1.54 12.80 17.93
CA HIS A 120 -1.91 12.03 19.07
C HIS A 120 -3.44 12.06 19.16
N GLY A 121 -4.09 11.61 18.08
CA GLY A 121 -5.47 11.19 18.06
C GLY A 121 -5.55 9.69 18.41
N THR A 122 -6.71 9.11 18.31
CA THR A 122 -6.89 7.65 18.38
C THR A 122 -6.24 6.94 17.19
N THR A 123 -5.83 7.67 16.16
CA THR A 123 -5.20 7.18 14.95
C THR A 123 -3.68 7.35 15.04
N GLU A 124 -2.95 6.27 15.00
CA GLU A 124 -1.49 6.25 14.86
C GLU A 124 -1.08 6.50 13.41
N ASN A 125 -0.12 7.40 13.19
CA ASN A 125 0.48 7.58 11.88
C ASN A 125 1.67 6.63 11.72
N ILE A 126 1.53 5.66 10.85
CA ILE A 126 2.58 4.71 10.51
C ILE A 126 3.45 5.32 9.41
N LYS A 127 4.77 5.31 9.61
CA LYS A 127 5.73 5.84 8.64
C LYS A 127 5.76 4.95 7.41
N VAL A 128 5.42 5.51 6.25
CA VAL A 128 5.40 4.78 4.97
C VAL A 128 6.80 4.29 4.57
N GLU A 129 7.88 4.99 4.98
CA GLU A 129 9.25 4.53 4.76
C GLU A 129 9.54 3.19 5.42
N ALA A 130 8.84 2.87 6.50
CA ALA A 130 8.97 1.57 7.17
C ALA A 130 8.45 0.43 6.29
N THR A 131 7.41 0.67 5.46
CA THR A 131 6.88 -0.34 4.52
C THR A 131 7.92 -0.77 3.49
N LYS A 132 8.82 0.14 3.09
CA LYS A 132 9.86 -0.14 2.10
C LYS A 132 11.08 -0.85 2.69
N ARG A 133 11.25 -0.80 4.00
CA ARG A 133 12.39 -1.41 4.72
C ARG A 133 12.06 -2.75 5.34
N ASN A 134 10.77 -3.03 5.52
CA ASN A 134 10.33 -4.31 6.07
C ASN A 134 10.38 -5.37 4.98
N PRO A 135 11.12 -6.48 5.17
CA PRO A 135 11.06 -7.60 4.23
C PRO A 135 9.63 -8.16 4.24
N SER A 136 8.99 -8.12 3.09
CA SER A 136 7.63 -8.59 2.91
C SER A 136 7.63 -9.98 2.28
N VAL A 137 7.07 -10.94 2.98
CA VAL A 137 6.87 -12.31 2.47
C VAL A 137 5.67 -12.37 1.54
N SER A 138 4.60 -11.65 1.88
CA SER A 138 3.35 -11.66 1.13
C SER A 138 3.30 -10.61 0.02
N GLY A 139 4.15 -9.57 0.08
CA GLY A 139 4.09 -8.38 -0.80
C GLY A 139 3.00 -7.39 -0.39
N ASN A 140 2.37 -7.56 0.77
CA ASN A 140 1.34 -6.67 1.32
C ASN A 140 1.93 -5.76 2.41
N ALA A 141 2.88 -4.93 2.01
CA ALA A 141 3.78 -4.20 2.90
C ALA A 141 3.08 -3.29 3.93
N VAL A 142 1.88 -2.78 3.65
CA VAL A 142 1.12 -1.97 4.61
C VAL A 142 0.53 -2.85 5.70
N GLU A 143 -0.14 -3.93 5.35
CA GLU A 143 -0.78 -4.85 6.28
C GLU A 143 0.25 -5.56 7.17
N GLU A 144 1.41 -5.92 6.63
CA GLU A 144 2.49 -6.51 7.41
C GLU A 144 3.03 -5.56 8.49
N ILE A 145 3.09 -4.25 8.22
CA ILE A 145 3.44 -3.27 9.24
C ILE A 145 2.32 -3.11 10.28
N LEU A 146 1.05 -3.22 9.88
CA LEU A 146 -0.05 -3.21 10.84
C LEU A 146 0.07 -4.36 11.84
N GLN A 147 0.56 -5.52 11.41
CA GLN A 147 0.79 -6.69 12.27
C GLN A 147 1.85 -6.45 13.34
N THR A 148 2.73 -5.46 13.17
CA THR A 148 3.69 -5.05 14.22
C THR A 148 3.07 -4.16 15.29
N GLN A 149 1.83 -3.71 15.13
CA GLN A 149 1.16 -2.84 16.07
C GLN A 149 0.56 -3.63 17.25
N ALA A 150 0.52 -3.00 18.42
CA ALA A 150 -0.03 -3.64 19.61
C ALA A 150 -1.50 -4.02 19.46
N GLY A 151 -1.84 -5.26 19.76
CA GLY A 151 -3.20 -5.80 19.66
C GLY A 151 -3.61 -6.21 18.25
N VAL A 152 -2.68 -6.29 17.31
CA VAL A 152 -2.92 -6.84 15.97
C VAL A 152 -2.32 -8.23 15.87
N SER A 153 -3.05 -9.15 15.26
CA SER A 153 -2.63 -10.53 15.01
C SER A 153 -3.02 -10.98 13.61
N THR A 154 -2.36 -11.98 13.09
CA THR A 154 -2.70 -12.67 11.83
C THR A 154 -2.66 -14.18 12.04
N HIS A 155 -3.37 -14.94 11.22
CA HIS A 155 -3.31 -16.41 11.24
C HIS A 155 -2.45 -16.97 10.10
N SER A 156 -1.99 -16.14 9.18
CA SER A 156 -1.12 -16.57 8.10
C SER A 156 -0.23 -15.42 7.63
N GLU A 157 1.05 -15.69 7.47
CA GLU A 157 2.00 -14.72 6.91
C GLU A 157 1.75 -14.42 5.42
N LEU A 158 0.99 -15.29 4.75
CA LEU A 158 0.62 -15.11 3.34
C LEU A 158 -0.62 -14.26 3.15
N SER A 159 -1.35 -13.98 4.26
CA SER A 159 -2.61 -13.23 4.23
C SER A 159 -2.39 -11.74 4.46
N SER A 160 -3.15 -10.91 3.75
CA SER A 160 -3.29 -9.48 4.05
C SER A 160 -4.30 -9.20 5.17
N GLN A 161 -5.02 -10.23 5.61
CA GLN A 161 -6.01 -10.12 6.67
C GLN A 161 -5.32 -9.97 8.03
N TYR A 162 -5.87 -9.09 8.84
CA TYR A 162 -5.41 -8.89 10.22
C TYR A 162 -6.61 -8.80 11.16
N ASN A 163 -6.41 -9.28 12.36
CA ASN A 163 -7.38 -9.26 13.45
C ASN A 163 -6.93 -8.24 14.49
N VAL A 164 -7.85 -7.48 15.06
CA VAL A 164 -7.53 -6.43 16.02
C VAL A 164 -8.28 -6.67 17.32
N ARG A 165 -7.53 -6.80 18.42
CA ARG A 165 -8.05 -6.99 19.79
C ARG A 165 -9.05 -8.13 19.91
N GLY A 166 -8.83 -9.22 19.19
CA GLY A 166 -9.69 -10.41 19.21
C GLY A 166 -10.89 -10.36 18.27
N GLY A 167 -11.10 -9.25 17.56
CA GLY A 167 -12.09 -9.18 16.49
C GLY A 167 -11.60 -9.85 15.20
N THR A 168 -12.51 -10.11 14.29
CA THR A 168 -12.22 -10.75 13.00
C THR A 168 -11.83 -9.72 11.94
N PHE A 169 -11.26 -10.18 10.82
CA PHE A 169 -10.78 -9.29 9.73
C PHE A 169 -11.90 -8.45 9.10
N ASP A 170 -13.14 -8.94 9.09
CA ASP A 170 -14.32 -8.25 8.57
C ASP A 170 -14.83 -7.12 9.48
N GLU A 171 -14.33 -7.05 10.71
CA GLU A 171 -14.59 -5.95 11.66
C GLU A 171 -13.65 -4.74 11.45
N ASN A 172 -12.80 -4.77 10.45
CA ASN A 172 -11.86 -3.70 10.13
C ASN A 172 -12.40 -2.84 8.98
N SER A 173 -12.35 -1.52 9.14
CA SER A 173 -12.68 -0.57 8.08
C SER A 173 -11.43 -0.05 7.38
N VAL A 174 -11.51 0.14 6.06
CA VAL A 174 -10.45 0.73 5.25
C VAL A 174 -11.00 1.93 4.49
N TYR A 175 -10.32 3.04 4.61
CA TYR A 175 -10.63 4.27 3.90
C TYR A 175 -9.44 4.69 3.05
N ILE A 176 -9.71 5.15 1.83
CA ILE A 176 -8.71 5.77 0.94
C ILE A 176 -9.19 7.16 0.58
N ASN A 177 -8.45 8.20 1.00
CA ASN A 177 -8.80 9.61 0.78
C ASN A 177 -10.26 9.94 1.20
N ASN A 178 -10.69 9.52 2.40
CA ASN A 178 -12.06 9.66 2.94
C ASN A 178 -13.15 8.84 2.23
N VAL A 179 -12.80 7.97 1.30
CA VAL A 179 -13.72 7.04 0.63
C VAL A 179 -13.59 5.67 1.28
N GLU A 180 -14.69 5.13 1.76
CA GLU A 180 -14.72 3.78 2.32
C GLU A 180 -14.54 2.74 1.21
N VAL A 181 -13.65 1.79 1.42
CA VAL A 181 -13.51 0.59 0.58
C VAL A 181 -14.48 -0.44 1.11
N TYR A 182 -15.52 -0.74 0.37
CA TYR A 182 -16.62 -1.57 0.84
C TYR A 182 -16.19 -2.98 1.23
N ARG A 183 -15.29 -3.60 0.50
CA ARG A 183 -14.79 -4.94 0.74
C ARG A 183 -13.28 -5.00 0.54
N PRO A 184 -12.50 -4.59 1.53
CA PRO A 184 -11.04 -4.56 1.40
C PRO A 184 -10.41 -5.96 1.36
N PHE A 185 -11.06 -6.96 1.96
CA PHE A 185 -10.60 -8.35 2.02
C PHE A 185 -11.57 -9.25 1.26
N LEU A 186 -11.11 -9.86 0.17
CA LEU A 186 -11.98 -10.61 -0.76
C LEU A 186 -12.15 -12.08 -0.36
N VAL A 187 -11.16 -12.69 0.27
CA VAL A 187 -11.04 -14.13 0.43
C VAL A 187 -10.82 -14.51 1.89
N ARG A 188 -11.32 -15.68 2.30
CA ARG A 188 -11.15 -16.21 3.67
C ARG A 188 -9.85 -16.98 3.87
N SER A 189 -9.25 -17.51 2.80
CA SER A 189 -8.04 -18.36 2.86
C SER A 189 -6.81 -17.62 2.41
N GLY A 190 -5.74 -17.64 3.20
CA GLY A 190 -4.46 -17.05 2.83
C GLY A 190 -3.82 -17.68 1.59
N GLN A 191 -4.18 -18.91 1.24
CA GLN A 191 -3.68 -19.57 0.02
C GLN A 191 -4.27 -18.96 -1.26
N GLN A 192 -5.53 -18.56 -1.22
CA GLN A 192 -6.26 -17.93 -2.33
C GLN A 192 -6.05 -16.42 -2.37
N GLU A 193 -5.44 -15.85 -1.34
CA GLU A 193 -5.29 -14.41 -1.20
C GLU A 193 -4.13 -13.88 -2.04
N GLY A 194 -4.41 -12.81 -2.74
CA GLY A 194 -3.47 -12.18 -3.64
C GLY A 194 -2.95 -10.84 -3.16
N LEU A 195 -3.27 -9.83 -3.94
CA LEU A 195 -2.90 -8.46 -3.65
C LEU A 195 -3.93 -7.83 -2.70
N SER A 196 -3.43 -7.15 -1.68
CA SER A 196 -4.23 -6.23 -0.89
C SER A 196 -4.80 -5.12 -1.76
N VAL A 197 -5.96 -4.58 -1.38
CA VAL A 197 -6.54 -3.39 -2.00
C VAL A 197 -5.60 -2.17 -1.89
N ILE A 198 -4.66 -2.16 -0.95
CA ILE A 198 -3.74 -1.07 -0.72
C ILE A 198 -2.45 -1.30 -1.53
N ASN A 199 -2.18 -0.41 -2.47
CA ASN A 199 -0.89 -0.37 -3.15
C ASN A 199 0.06 0.58 -2.40
N ALA A 200 1.06 0.03 -1.71
CA ALA A 200 2.00 0.78 -0.89
C ALA A 200 2.78 1.86 -1.67
N ASP A 201 2.99 1.67 -2.98
CA ASP A 201 3.69 2.65 -3.82
C ASP A 201 2.89 3.95 -4.01
N LEU A 202 1.55 3.89 -3.91
CA LEU A 202 0.68 5.06 -4.00
C LEU A 202 0.45 5.74 -2.64
N VAL A 203 0.87 5.14 -1.53
CA VAL A 203 0.56 5.62 -0.18
C VAL A 203 1.51 6.73 0.26
N ASP A 204 0.96 7.84 0.75
CA ASP A 204 1.67 8.95 1.40
C ASP A 204 1.61 8.82 2.92
N ARG A 205 0.43 8.50 3.45
CA ARG A 205 0.19 8.40 4.89
C ARG A 205 -0.73 7.23 5.21
N VAL A 206 -0.39 6.54 6.29
CA VAL A 206 -1.18 5.46 6.90
C VAL A 206 -1.59 5.90 8.29
N GLY A 207 -2.88 6.07 8.51
CA GLY A 207 -3.47 6.27 9.82
C GLY A 207 -4.15 4.98 10.29
N PHE A 208 -3.79 4.48 11.45
CA PHE A 208 -4.35 3.24 11.99
C PHE A 208 -4.87 3.43 13.42
N SER A 209 -6.07 2.91 13.68
CA SER A 209 -6.69 2.94 15.01
C SER A 209 -7.15 1.55 15.42
N THR A 210 -6.61 1.04 16.52
CA THR A 210 -6.95 -0.25 17.12
C THR A 210 -8.09 -0.14 18.14
N GLY A 211 -9.19 0.48 17.75
CA GLY A 211 -10.34 0.79 18.61
C GLY A 211 -10.34 2.24 19.09
N GLY A 212 -11.45 2.68 19.66
CA GLY A 212 -11.63 4.06 20.08
C GLY A 212 -11.60 5.07 18.91
N PHE A 213 -11.89 4.65 17.69
CA PHE A 213 -11.82 5.50 16.50
C PHE A 213 -12.98 6.51 16.41
N GLU A 214 -12.73 7.59 15.70
CA GLU A 214 -13.58 8.76 15.56
C GLU A 214 -14.94 8.44 14.92
N ALA A 215 -15.96 9.29 15.11
CA ALA A 215 -17.32 9.11 14.57
C ALA A 215 -17.37 9.11 13.05
N LYS A 216 -16.38 9.70 12.36
CA LYS A 216 -16.28 9.67 10.89
C LYS A 216 -16.11 8.27 10.31
N TYR A 217 -15.53 7.34 11.08
CA TYR A 217 -15.40 5.93 10.70
C TYR A 217 -16.60 5.14 11.22
N GLY A 218 -17.25 4.39 10.35
CA GLY A 218 -18.50 3.71 10.68
C GLY A 218 -18.49 2.22 10.40
N ASP A 219 -19.54 1.58 10.91
CA ASP A 219 -20.01 0.24 10.55
C ASP A 219 -19.01 -0.90 10.75
N LYS A 220 -18.03 -0.70 11.65
CA LYS A 220 -17.01 -1.68 12.04
C LYS A 220 -16.71 -1.57 13.53
N MET A 221 -16.26 -2.67 14.15
CA MET A 221 -16.10 -2.76 15.60
C MET A 221 -14.64 -2.77 16.06
N SER A 222 -13.71 -3.27 15.24
CA SER A 222 -12.35 -3.55 15.69
C SER A 222 -11.34 -2.48 15.32
N SER A 223 -11.26 -2.04 14.07
CA SER A 223 -10.28 -1.04 13.67
C SER A 223 -10.72 -0.13 12.53
N ALA A 224 -9.99 0.98 12.38
CA ALA A 224 -10.10 1.86 11.23
C ALA A 224 -8.71 2.14 10.65
N LEU A 225 -8.55 1.87 9.36
CA LEU A 225 -7.36 2.14 8.56
C LEU A 225 -7.66 3.27 7.57
N ASP A 226 -6.94 4.37 7.69
CA ASP A 226 -7.12 5.59 6.88
C ASP A 226 -5.89 5.85 6.02
N ILE A 227 -6.02 5.61 4.73
CA ILE A 227 -4.96 5.73 3.75
C ILE A 227 -5.10 7.04 3.00
N THR A 228 -4.01 7.78 2.89
CA THR A 228 -3.90 8.95 2.01
C THR A 228 -2.96 8.62 0.86
N TYR A 229 -3.40 8.79 -0.39
CA TYR A 229 -2.58 8.58 -1.57
C TYR A 229 -1.68 9.79 -1.85
N LYS A 230 -0.52 9.51 -2.44
CA LYS A 230 0.51 10.50 -2.76
C LYS A 230 0.03 11.54 -3.78
N ARG A 231 0.43 12.79 -3.52
CA ARG A 231 0.45 13.88 -4.50
C ARG A 231 1.90 14.24 -4.75
N PRO A 232 2.55 13.68 -5.77
CA PRO A 232 3.98 13.90 -6.00
C PRO A 232 4.26 15.38 -6.26
N LYS A 233 5.38 15.88 -5.74
CA LYS A 233 5.85 17.26 -5.97
C LYS A 233 6.70 17.38 -7.24
N ARG A 234 7.17 16.26 -7.76
CA ARG A 234 7.95 16.12 -9.01
C ARG A 234 7.55 14.83 -9.70
N THR A 235 7.81 14.76 -11.01
CA THR A 235 7.63 13.50 -11.74
C THR A 235 8.60 12.46 -11.20
N GLU A 236 8.09 11.29 -10.86
CA GLU A 236 8.83 10.20 -10.24
C GLU A 236 8.29 8.85 -10.69
N GLY A 237 9.07 7.81 -10.53
CA GLY A 237 8.65 6.46 -10.85
C GLY A 237 9.55 5.44 -10.15
N SER A 238 9.01 4.23 -9.97
CA SER A 238 9.75 3.09 -9.46
C SER A 238 9.28 1.82 -10.15
N PHE A 239 10.19 0.87 -10.25
CA PHE A 239 9.90 -0.48 -10.72
C PHE A 239 10.54 -1.46 -9.74
N THR A 240 9.77 -2.46 -9.33
CA THR A 240 10.21 -3.51 -8.42
C THR A 240 9.93 -4.86 -9.06
N ALA A 241 10.90 -5.75 -9.05
CA ALA A 241 10.74 -7.13 -9.48
C ALA A 241 11.27 -8.05 -8.40
N SER A 242 10.55 -9.14 -8.14
CA SER A 242 10.89 -10.17 -7.16
C SER A 242 10.46 -11.53 -7.67
N MET A 243 10.80 -12.59 -6.93
CA MET A 243 10.31 -13.95 -7.23
C MET A 243 8.78 -14.06 -7.11
N LEU A 244 8.13 -13.16 -6.37
CA LEU A 244 6.68 -13.15 -6.18
C LEU A 244 5.94 -12.33 -7.25
N GLY A 245 6.64 -11.58 -8.10
CA GLY A 245 6.02 -10.76 -9.13
C GLY A 245 6.74 -9.47 -9.42
N ALA A 246 6.01 -8.52 -10.01
CA ALA A 246 6.55 -7.22 -10.38
C ALA A 246 5.55 -6.11 -10.10
N SER A 247 6.04 -4.93 -9.76
CA SER A 247 5.24 -3.71 -9.63
C SER A 247 5.90 -2.53 -10.33
N GLY A 248 5.07 -1.66 -10.89
CA GLY A 248 5.49 -0.40 -11.49
C GLY A 248 4.67 0.75 -10.93
N TYR A 249 5.34 1.82 -10.54
CA TYR A 249 4.73 3.07 -10.09
C TYR A 249 5.19 4.22 -10.96
N PHE A 250 4.26 5.09 -11.33
CA PHE A 250 4.53 6.32 -12.05
C PHE A 250 3.71 7.46 -11.49
N GLY A 251 4.38 8.55 -11.12
CA GLY A 251 3.77 9.78 -10.61
C GLY A 251 4.15 10.98 -11.47
N LEU A 252 3.15 11.64 -12.03
CA LEU A 252 3.28 12.90 -12.77
C LEU A 252 2.94 14.06 -11.86
N ALA A 253 3.78 15.09 -11.84
CA ALA A 253 3.54 16.32 -11.09
C ALA A 253 3.58 17.55 -12.00
N SER A 254 2.53 18.36 -11.91
CA SER A 254 2.42 19.68 -12.50
C SER A 254 1.89 20.67 -11.46
N LYS A 255 1.94 21.97 -11.75
CA LYS A 255 1.45 23.02 -10.82
C LYS A 255 -0.01 22.86 -10.40
N LYS A 256 -0.85 22.26 -11.24
CA LYS A 256 -2.30 22.12 -11.00
C LYS A 256 -2.80 20.68 -11.04
N LEU A 257 -1.96 19.74 -11.48
CA LEU A 257 -2.34 18.35 -11.69
C LEU A 257 -1.26 17.43 -11.12
N THR A 258 -1.68 16.47 -10.32
CA THR A 258 -0.87 15.31 -9.97
C THR A 258 -1.61 14.05 -10.40
N TRP A 259 -0.88 13.09 -10.95
CA TRP A 259 -1.45 11.84 -11.41
C TRP A 259 -0.50 10.70 -11.06
N THR A 260 -0.95 9.79 -10.25
CA THR A 260 -0.20 8.61 -9.81
C THR A 260 -0.85 7.34 -10.33
N ASN A 261 -0.03 6.40 -10.74
CA ASN A 261 -0.44 5.13 -11.30
C ASN A 261 0.40 4.02 -10.70
N GLY A 262 -0.23 2.91 -10.40
CA GLY A 262 0.43 1.69 -9.93
C GLY A 262 -0.13 0.48 -10.64
N LEU A 263 0.75 -0.35 -11.17
CA LEU A 263 0.43 -1.65 -11.75
C LEU A 263 1.17 -2.71 -10.97
N ARG A 264 0.48 -3.75 -10.51
CA ARG A 264 1.10 -4.86 -9.78
C ARG A 264 0.67 -6.19 -10.38
N TYR A 265 1.64 -7.06 -10.53
CA TYR A 265 1.43 -8.48 -10.80
C TYR A 265 2.09 -9.30 -9.68
N LYS A 266 1.39 -10.31 -9.17
CA LYS A 266 1.89 -11.19 -8.11
C LYS A 266 1.50 -12.63 -8.40
N THR A 267 2.35 -13.55 -7.96
CA THR A 267 2.05 -14.99 -7.89
C THR A 267 2.67 -15.58 -6.62
N ASN A 268 1.90 -16.38 -5.89
CA ASN A 268 2.37 -17.09 -4.69
C ASN A 268 2.77 -18.55 -5.02
N ARG A 269 2.85 -18.92 -6.28
CA ARG A 269 3.12 -20.31 -6.71
C ARG A 269 4.32 -20.94 -6.01
N TYR A 270 5.42 -20.20 -5.94
CA TYR A 270 6.66 -20.70 -5.32
C TYR A 270 6.55 -20.89 -3.81
N LEU A 271 5.81 -20.03 -3.13
CA LEU A 271 5.58 -20.14 -1.68
C LEU A 271 4.65 -21.31 -1.37
N LEU A 272 3.56 -21.45 -2.14
CA LEU A 272 2.58 -22.52 -1.95
C LEU A 272 3.13 -23.90 -2.29
N GLY A 273 4.06 -23.99 -3.24
CA GLY A 273 4.76 -25.22 -3.59
C GLY A 273 5.69 -25.76 -2.48
N SER A 274 6.01 -24.95 -1.46
CA SER A 274 6.79 -25.39 -0.28
C SER A 274 5.93 -25.89 0.87
N LEU A 275 4.60 -25.83 0.77
CA LEU A 275 3.69 -26.33 1.80
C LEU A 275 3.71 -27.86 1.87
N GLU A 276 3.42 -28.41 3.04
CA GLU A 276 3.29 -29.86 3.25
C GLU A 276 2.08 -30.46 2.50
N THR A 277 1.06 -29.67 2.22
CA THR A 277 -0.10 -30.06 1.40
C THR A 277 0.34 -30.16 -0.06
N LYS A 278 0.40 -31.38 -0.57
CA LYS A 278 0.75 -31.63 -1.97
C LYS A 278 -0.38 -31.20 -2.90
N GLY A 279 -0.04 -30.41 -3.90
CA GLY A 279 -0.95 -29.95 -4.92
C GLY A 279 -0.30 -28.91 -5.82
N GLU A 280 -0.78 -28.79 -7.03
CA GLU A 280 -0.34 -27.77 -7.96
C GLU A 280 -1.15 -26.49 -7.74
N TYR A 281 -0.50 -25.47 -7.19
CA TYR A 281 -1.08 -24.16 -6.93
C TYR A 281 -0.63 -23.15 -7.98
N ASN A 282 -1.57 -22.58 -8.72
CA ASN A 282 -1.30 -21.60 -9.78
C ASN A 282 -2.09 -20.27 -9.55
N PRO A 283 -1.79 -19.53 -8.47
CA PRO A 283 -2.40 -18.21 -8.25
C PRO A 283 -1.75 -17.15 -9.13
N SER A 284 -2.55 -16.25 -9.66
CA SER A 284 -2.09 -15.05 -10.35
C SER A 284 -2.99 -13.86 -10.04
N PHE A 285 -2.36 -12.74 -9.72
CA PHE A 285 -3.02 -11.53 -9.26
C PHE A 285 -2.51 -10.34 -10.05
N LEU A 286 -3.43 -9.55 -10.58
CA LEU A 286 -3.14 -8.35 -11.34
C LEU A 286 -4.01 -7.21 -10.83
N ASP A 287 -3.42 -6.07 -10.51
CA ASP A 287 -4.17 -4.86 -10.24
C ASP A 287 -3.56 -3.63 -10.90
N TYR A 288 -4.43 -2.71 -11.27
CA TYR A 288 -4.08 -1.37 -11.71
C TYR A 288 -4.83 -0.36 -10.86
N GLN A 289 -4.08 0.57 -10.28
CA GLN A 289 -4.62 1.65 -9.46
C GLN A 289 -4.17 3.00 -9.97
N THR A 290 -5.05 3.97 -9.93
CA THR A 290 -4.76 5.33 -10.35
C THR A 290 -5.36 6.35 -9.39
N TYR A 291 -4.64 7.42 -9.11
CA TYR A 291 -5.13 8.57 -8.38
C TYR A 291 -4.75 9.86 -9.11
N LEU A 292 -5.74 10.63 -9.47
CA LEU A 292 -5.59 11.92 -10.13
C LEU A 292 -6.14 13.01 -9.21
N SER A 293 -5.34 14.05 -8.96
CA SER A 293 -5.75 15.24 -8.22
C SER A 293 -5.52 16.46 -9.08
N TRP A 294 -6.60 17.16 -9.41
CA TRP A 294 -6.59 18.35 -10.24
C TRP A 294 -7.12 19.55 -9.46
N GLN A 295 -6.31 20.62 -9.40
CA GLN A 295 -6.64 21.87 -8.75
C GLN A 295 -6.71 23.00 -9.79
N PRO A 296 -7.85 23.13 -10.50
CA PRO A 296 -8.01 24.16 -11.55
C PRO A 296 -7.85 25.58 -10.99
N SER A 297 -8.25 25.80 -9.75
CA SER A 297 -8.10 27.07 -9.03
C SER A 297 -7.84 26.86 -7.54
N LYS A 298 -7.47 27.90 -6.81
CA LYS A 298 -7.31 27.86 -5.34
C LYS A 298 -8.61 27.52 -4.58
N ARG A 299 -9.75 27.57 -5.26
CA ARG A 299 -11.08 27.32 -4.66
C ARG A 299 -11.63 25.94 -4.99
N TRP A 300 -11.12 25.24 -5.99
CA TRP A 300 -11.65 23.99 -6.46
C TRP A 300 -10.57 22.93 -6.53
N GLN A 301 -10.88 21.75 -6.07
CA GLN A 301 -10.07 20.54 -6.20
C GLN A 301 -10.97 19.39 -6.63
N VAL A 302 -10.50 18.63 -7.59
CA VAL A 302 -11.16 17.43 -8.12
C VAL A 302 -10.19 16.26 -7.96
N ASP A 303 -10.61 15.22 -7.27
CA ASP A 303 -9.83 14.02 -7.07
C ASP A 303 -10.57 12.82 -7.68
N PHE A 304 -9.85 11.99 -8.40
CA PHE A 304 -10.36 10.73 -8.94
C PHE A 304 -9.49 9.57 -8.48
N ILE A 305 -10.11 8.51 -7.97
CA ILE A 305 -9.47 7.23 -7.64
C ILE A 305 -10.10 6.16 -8.52
N GLY A 306 -9.27 5.30 -9.10
CA GLY A 306 -9.69 4.12 -9.85
C GLY A 306 -8.85 2.91 -9.45
N ASN A 307 -9.49 1.77 -9.29
CA ASN A 307 -8.85 0.47 -9.07
C ASN A 307 -9.58 -0.58 -9.90
N ILE A 308 -8.81 -1.40 -10.60
CA ILE A 308 -9.28 -2.59 -11.32
C ILE A 308 -8.36 -3.73 -10.91
N SER A 309 -8.92 -4.81 -10.38
CA SER A 309 -8.15 -5.99 -10.00
C SER A 309 -8.79 -7.28 -10.49
N GLU A 310 -7.92 -8.23 -10.81
CA GLU A 310 -8.29 -9.60 -11.15
C GLU A 310 -7.41 -10.56 -10.38
N ASN A 311 -8.04 -11.44 -9.60
CA ASN A 311 -7.38 -12.49 -8.85
C ASN A 311 -7.87 -13.83 -9.39
N ASN A 312 -6.95 -14.64 -9.90
CA ASN A 312 -7.20 -16.01 -10.35
C ASN A 312 -6.47 -16.97 -9.41
N TYR A 313 -7.16 -18.01 -9.00
CA TYR A 313 -6.60 -19.10 -8.24
C TYR A 313 -7.00 -20.42 -8.90
N ASN A 314 -6.01 -21.24 -9.22
CA ASN A 314 -6.23 -22.60 -9.71
C ASN A 314 -5.47 -23.55 -8.77
N PHE A 315 -6.14 -24.61 -8.40
CA PHE A 315 -5.59 -25.66 -7.55
C PHE A 315 -5.97 -27.02 -8.12
N GLU A 316 -4.97 -27.90 -8.25
CA GLU A 316 -5.13 -29.30 -8.61
C GLU A 316 -4.46 -30.13 -7.50
N PRO A 317 -5.24 -30.93 -6.73
CA PRO A 317 -4.66 -31.75 -5.67
C PRO A 317 -3.80 -32.87 -6.25
N GLU A 318 -2.71 -33.21 -5.57
CA GLU A 318 -1.83 -34.31 -5.91
C GLU A 318 -2.07 -35.50 -4.99
N ASP A 319 -1.83 -36.70 -5.53
CA ASP A 319 -1.87 -37.96 -4.79
C ASP A 319 -0.95 -37.93 -3.58
N ARG A 320 -1.41 -38.49 -2.48
CA ARG A 320 -0.66 -38.50 -1.23
C ARG A 320 -0.53 -39.89 -0.65
N THR A 321 0.67 -40.23 -0.17
CA THR A 321 0.94 -41.44 0.63
C THR A 321 1.58 -41.04 1.95
N THR A 322 1.00 -41.48 3.07
CA THR A 322 1.52 -41.24 4.42
C THR A 322 1.64 -42.56 5.13
N ASN A 323 2.84 -42.86 5.62
CA ASN A 323 3.09 -44.06 6.42
C ASN A 323 3.19 -43.68 7.90
N PHE A 324 2.54 -44.44 8.77
CA PHE A 324 2.52 -44.22 10.20
C PHE A 324 2.39 -45.54 10.98
N GLY A 325 2.66 -45.53 12.27
CA GLY A 325 2.59 -46.68 13.13
C GLY A 325 3.93 -47.03 13.79
N THR A 326 4.05 -48.27 14.27
CA THR A 326 5.27 -48.77 14.90
C THR A 326 6.07 -49.63 13.93
N LEU A 327 7.36 -49.90 14.22
CA LEU A 327 8.22 -50.75 13.37
C LEU A 327 7.63 -52.15 13.09
N LYS A 328 6.76 -52.66 13.95
CA LYS A 328 6.06 -53.96 13.79
C LYS A 328 4.64 -53.84 13.25
N ASN A 329 4.14 -52.64 13.03
CA ASN A 329 2.78 -52.42 12.55
C ASN A 329 2.71 -51.06 11.80
N VAL A 330 3.27 -51.07 10.60
CA VAL A 330 3.28 -49.92 9.70
C VAL A 330 2.00 -49.92 8.88
N LYS A 331 1.28 -48.81 8.93
CA LYS A 331 0.10 -48.55 8.11
C LYS A 331 0.42 -47.53 7.03
N SER A 332 -0.07 -47.77 5.82
CA SER A 332 0.04 -46.86 4.69
C SER A 332 -1.34 -46.27 4.37
N PHE A 333 -1.42 -44.99 4.42
CA PHE A 333 -2.62 -44.24 4.00
C PHE A 333 -2.34 -43.54 2.68
N LYS A 334 -3.02 -44.00 1.63
CA LYS A 334 -2.93 -43.43 0.29
C LYS A 334 -4.21 -42.68 -0.05
N VAL A 335 -4.07 -41.53 -0.64
CA VAL A 335 -5.20 -40.76 -1.21
C VAL A 335 -4.89 -40.46 -2.65
N TYR A 336 -5.77 -40.88 -3.53
CA TYR A 336 -5.77 -40.54 -4.95
C TYR A 336 -6.76 -39.41 -5.18
N PHE A 337 -6.30 -38.36 -5.82
CA PHE A 337 -7.14 -37.21 -6.11
C PHE A 337 -7.40 -37.05 -7.60
N ASP A 338 -8.59 -36.57 -7.95
CA ASP A 338 -8.95 -36.11 -9.28
C ASP A 338 -9.77 -34.84 -9.17
N GLY A 339 -9.64 -33.98 -10.18
CA GLY A 339 -10.40 -32.74 -10.24
C GLY A 339 -9.59 -31.48 -9.98
N LYS A 340 -10.28 -30.37 -9.86
CA LYS A 340 -9.65 -29.06 -9.72
C LYS A 340 -10.57 -28.01 -9.09
N GLU A 341 -9.96 -26.99 -8.52
CA GLU A 341 -10.58 -25.76 -8.06
C GLU A 341 -10.15 -24.59 -8.95
N LYS A 342 -11.10 -23.73 -9.31
CA LYS A 342 -10.87 -22.48 -10.05
C LYS A 342 -11.67 -21.36 -9.45
N ASP A 343 -10.97 -20.37 -8.93
CA ASP A 343 -11.56 -19.17 -8.37
C ASP A 343 -11.16 -17.94 -9.17
N LEU A 344 -12.14 -17.07 -9.37
CA LEU A 344 -11.95 -15.81 -10.08
C LEU A 344 -12.64 -14.68 -9.33
N PHE A 345 -11.87 -13.66 -8.97
CA PHE A 345 -12.37 -12.44 -8.34
C PHE A 345 -12.00 -11.25 -9.21
N ARG A 346 -13.01 -10.53 -9.73
CA ARG A 346 -12.83 -9.29 -10.47
C ARG A 346 -13.46 -8.15 -9.73
N THR A 347 -12.64 -7.15 -9.37
CA THR A 347 -13.09 -6.00 -8.60
C THR A 347 -12.83 -4.72 -9.37
N PHE A 348 -13.81 -3.85 -9.35
CA PHE A 348 -13.72 -2.47 -9.77
C PHE A 348 -14.08 -1.56 -8.61
N PHE A 349 -13.25 -0.57 -8.32
CA PHE A 349 -13.54 0.50 -7.37
C PHE A 349 -13.17 1.83 -8.01
N GLY A 350 -14.08 2.80 -7.93
CA GLY A 350 -13.85 4.14 -8.42
C GLY A 350 -14.51 5.19 -7.54
N SER A 351 -13.87 6.35 -7.41
CA SER A 351 -14.47 7.50 -6.74
C SER A 351 -14.09 8.81 -7.42
N LEU A 352 -15.03 9.75 -7.41
CA LEU A 352 -14.86 11.12 -7.84
C LEU A 352 -15.22 12.04 -6.68
N SER A 353 -14.27 12.86 -6.25
CA SER A 353 -14.45 13.84 -5.20
C SER A 353 -14.29 15.25 -5.75
N VAL A 354 -15.25 16.12 -5.48
CA VAL A 354 -15.19 17.53 -5.84
C VAL A 354 -15.22 18.34 -4.54
N THR A 355 -14.13 19.02 -4.25
CA THR A 355 -13.99 19.87 -3.06
C THR A 355 -13.99 21.34 -3.43
N ARG A 356 -14.84 22.10 -2.77
CA ARG A 356 -14.86 23.55 -2.86
C ARG A 356 -14.35 24.16 -1.57
N HIS A 357 -13.26 24.91 -1.65
CA HIS A 357 -12.74 25.73 -0.57
C HIS A 357 -13.53 27.04 -0.52
N LEU A 358 -14.55 27.10 0.35
CA LEU A 358 -15.40 28.28 0.52
C LEU A 358 -14.62 29.43 1.16
N SER A 359 -13.74 29.09 2.11
CA SER A 359 -12.81 30.01 2.78
C SER A 359 -11.50 29.28 3.13
N LYS A 360 -10.53 29.98 3.74
CA LYS A 360 -9.34 29.33 4.31
C LYS A 360 -9.66 28.35 5.44
N ARG A 361 -10.88 28.40 5.97
CA ARG A 361 -11.32 27.62 7.14
C ARG A 361 -12.43 26.63 6.83
N THR A 362 -13.09 26.73 5.68
CA THR A 362 -14.29 25.95 5.36
C THR A 362 -14.13 25.24 4.02
N ASP A 363 -14.23 23.92 4.06
CA ASP A 363 -14.22 23.06 2.88
C ASP A 363 -15.53 22.29 2.78
N VAL A 364 -16.10 22.20 1.59
CA VAL A 364 -17.27 21.37 1.27
C VAL A 364 -16.85 20.39 0.18
N SER A 365 -17.09 19.12 0.41
CA SER A 365 -16.73 18.05 -0.55
C SER A 365 -17.93 17.19 -0.89
N LEU A 366 -18.13 16.96 -2.18
CA LEU A 366 -19.08 15.98 -2.70
C LEU A 366 -18.28 14.79 -3.24
N ILE A 367 -18.55 13.59 -2.74
CA ILE A 367 -17.83 12.37 -3.08
C ILE A 367 -18.83 11.36 -3.61
N ALA A 368 -18.66 10.93 -4.85
CA ALA A 368 -19.39 9.82 -5.45
C ALA A 368 -18.45 8.63 -5.59
N SER A 369 -18.86 7.44 -5.16
CA SER A 369 -18.08 6.22 -5.31
C SER A 369 -18.91 5.06 -5.81
N ALA A 370 -18.24 4.13 -6.49
CA ALA A 370 -18.82 2.89 -6.97
C ALA A 370 -17.84 1.74 -6.73
N PHE A 371 -18.35 0.65 -6.19
CA PHE A 371 -17.67 -0.61 -6.02
C PHE A 371 -18.46 -1.70 -6.73
N SER A 372 -17.79 -2.57 -7.47
CA SER A 372 -18.40 -3.73 -8.11
C SER A 372 -17.43 -4.91 -8.02
N THR A 373 -17.91 -6.04 -7.55
CA THR A 373 -17.14 -7.29 -7.60
C THR A 373 -17.95 -8.40 -8.21
N LYS A 374 -17.25 -9.29 -8.94
CA LYS A 374 -17.75 -10.57 -9.43
C LYS A 374 -16.85 -11.65 -8.90
N GLU A 375 -17.41 -12.60 -8.20
CA GLU A 375 -16.70 -13.71 -7.59
C GLU A 375 -17.27 -15.00 -8.12
N GLN A 376 -16.39 -15.90 -8.47
CA GLN A 376 -16.71 -17.25 -8.94
C GLN A 376 -15.79 -18.21 -8.23
N GLN A 377 -16.36 -19.14 -7.48
CA GLN A 377 -15.64 -20.24 -6.86
C GLN A 377 -16.22 -21.54 -7.42
N ARG A 378 -15.38 -22.33 -8.03
CA ARG A 378 -15.81 -23.56 -8.72
C ARG A 378 -14.81 -24.65 -8.45
N TYR A 379 -15.24 -25.70 -7.81
CA TYR A 379 -14.43 -26.89 -7.67
C TYR A 379 -15.24 -28.16 -7.93
N ASP A 380 -14.55 -29.15 -8.47
CA ASP A 380 -14.93 -30.55 -8.55
C ASP A 380 -13.71 -31.31 -8.08
N ILE A 381 -13.75 -31.88 -6.91
CA ILE A 381 -12.65 -32.64 -6.32
C ILE A 381 -13.18 -33.97 -5.84
N GLN A 382 -12.61 -35.03 -6.35
CA GLN A 382 -12.84 -36.40 -5.91
C GLN A 382 -11.57 -36.92 -5.25
N GLY A 383 -11.73 -37.58 -4.10
CA GLY A 383 -10.66 -38.27 -3.42
C GLY A 383 -11.03 -39.72 -3.13
N GLN A 384 -10.12 -40.65 -3.41
CA GLN A 384 -10.22 -42.03 -3.02
C GLN A 384 -9.10 -42.34 -2.04
N TYR A 385 -9.39 -42.85 -0.87
CA TYR A 385 -8.40 -43.19 0.13
C TYR A 385 -8.38 -44.68 0.47
N TRP A 386 -7.18 -45.18 0.72
CA TRP A 386 -6.87 -46.55 1.06
C TRP A 386 -6.01 -46.55 2.30
N LEU A 387 -6.46 -47.28 3.33
CA LEU A 387 -5.68 -47.59 4.51
C LEU A 387 -5.28 -49.04 4.46
N THR A 388 -3.99 -49.31 4.32
CA THR A 388 -3.45 -50.68 4.24
C THR A 388 -2.47 -50.93 5.37
N GLN A 389 -2.41 -52.17 5.84
CA GLN A 389 -1.34 -52.63 6.70
C GLN A 389 -0.19 -53.10 5.82
N THR A 390 1.00 -52.51 5.97
CA THR A 390 2.11 -52.69 5.05
C THR A 390 2.67 -54.12 5.09
N GLU A 391 2.70 -54.75 6.27
CA GLU A 391 3.25 -56.10 6.42
C GLU A 391 2.36 -57.22 5.81
N THR A 392 1.06 -57.08 5.93
CA THR A 392 0.08 -58.07 5.46
C THR A 392 -0.52 -57.72 4.12
N SER A 393 -0.31 -56.50 3.64
CA SER A 393 -0.99 -55.92 2.48
C SER A 393 -2.52 -55.93 2.61
N GLU A 394 -3.02 -56.03 3.83
CA GLU A 394 -4.45 -56.03 4.12
C GLU A 394 -5.04 -54.64 4.05
N ASN A 395 -6.15 -54.50 3.34
CA ASN A 395 -6.91 -53.26 3.30
C ASN A 395 -7.73 -53.11 4.57
N LEU A 396 -7.39 -52.15 5.41
CA LEU A 396 -8.08 -51.85 6.65
C LEU A 396 -9.27 -50.89 6.45
N GLY A 397 -9.25 -50.13 5.35
CA GLY A 397 -10.30 -49.20 5.03
C GLY A 397 -10.13 -48.60 3.64
N VAL A 398 -11.24 -48.42 2.95
CA VAL A 398 -11.34 -47.75 1.65
C VAL A 398 -12.49 -46.75 1.73
N GLY A 399 -12.31 -45.61 1.16
CA GLY A 399 -13.38 -44.63 1.10
C GLY A 399 -13.23 -43.71 -0.08
N THR A 400 -14.33 -43.04 -0.43
CA THR A 400 -14.37 -42.07 -1.51
C THR A 400 -15.16 -40.88 -1.05
N TYR A 401 -14.73 -39.70 -1.48
CA TYR A 401 -15.54 -38.48 -1.36
C TYR A 401 -15.52 -37.71 -2.66
N MET A 402 -16.57 -36.95 -2.90
CA MET A 402 -16.68 -36.04 -4.02
C MET A 402 -17.30 -34.73 -3.53
N GLN A 403 -16.59 -33.64 -3.78
CA GLN A 403 -17.00 -32.30 -3.46
C GLN A 403 -17.24 -31.50 -4.75
N HIS A 404 -18.36 -30.81 -4.79
CA HIS A 404 -18.75 -29.94 -5.89
C HIS A 404 -19.19 -28.58 -5.39
N SER A 405 -18.71 -27.51 -6.01
CA SER A 405 -19.21 -26.16 -5.76
C SER A 405 -19.30 -25.35 -7.05
N ARG A 406 -20.33 -24.53 -7.12
CA ARG A 406 -20.57 -23.51 -8.15
C ARG A 406 -21.14 -22.28 -7.47
N ASP A 407 -20.25 -21.46 -6.93
CA ASP A 407 -20.62 -20.26 -6.21
C ASP A 407 -20.33 -19.02 -7.04
N TYR A 408 -21.37 -18.21 -7.21
CA TYR A 408 -21.32 -16.97 -7.97
C TYR A 408 -21.86 -15.84 -7.11
N LEU A 409 -21.05 -14.83 -6.90
CA LEU A 409 -21.48 -13.63 -6.21
C LEU A 409 -21.19 -12.40 -7.08
N LYS A 410 -22.18 -11.50 -7.11
CA LYS A 410 -22.03 -10.17 -7.70
C LYS A 410 -22.49 -9.15 -6.68
N ALA A 411 -21.61 -8.24 -6.28
CA ALA A 411 -21.93 -7.12 -5.40
C ALA A 411 -21.64 -5.80 -6.10
N ASP A 412 -22.67 -4.95 -6.17
CA ASP A 412 -22.58 -3.58 -6.69
C ASP A 412 -22.98 -2.62 -5.57
N VAL A 413 -22.07 -1.72 -5.16
CA VAL A 413 -22.34 -0.71 -4.12
C VAL A 413 -22.02 0.66 -4.68
N LYS A 414 -22.99 1.58 -4.57
CA LYS A 414 -22.83 2.99 -4.99
C LYS A 414 -23.06 3.89 -3.79
N SER A 415 -22.23 4.91 -3.64
CA SER A 415 -22.32 5.83 -2.53
C SER A 415 -22.19 7.28 -2.98
N LEU A 416 -22.97 8.15 -2.35
CA LEU A 416 -22.85 9.61 -2.46
C LEU A 416 -22.68 10.19 -1.06
N LYS A 417 -21.58 10.94 -0.83
CA LYS A 417 -21.23 11.53 0.45
C LYS A 417 -21.05 13.04 0.29
N LEU A 418 -21.76 13.81 1.09
CA LEU A 418 -21.56 15.24 1.24
C LEU A 418 -20.86 15.49 2.57
N MET A 419 -19.70 16.16 2.55
CA MET A 419 -18.85 16.40 3.72
C MET A 419 -18.59 17.89 3.89
N LEU A 420 -18.66 18.37 5.12
CA LEU A 420 -18.29 19.71 5.54
C LEU A 420 -17.14 19.63 6.54
N LEU A 421 -16.11 20.43 6.33
CA LEU A 421 -15.00 20.61 7.26
C LEU A 421 -14.86 22.10 7.61
N GLN A 422 -14.95 22.44 8.89
CA GLN A 422 -14.82 23.79 9.41
C GLN A 422 -13.68 23.84 10.43
N ARG A 423 -12.72 24.75 10.23
CA ARG A 423 -11.63 25.06 11.19
C ARG A 423 -11.95 26.38 11.88
N ALA A 424 -12.15 26.34 13.20
CA ALA A 424 -12.53 27.52 14.00
C ALA A 424 -11.61 27.63 15.22
N GLY A 425 -10.52 28.40 15.10
CA GLY A 425 -9.51 28.50 16.16
C GLY A 425 -8.88 27.15 16.49
N THR A 426 -9.10 26.67 17.70
CA THR A 426 -8.62 25.39 18.21
C THR A 426 -9.55 24.20 17.88
N HIS A 427 -10.70 24.47 17.26
CA HIS A 427 -11.71 23.48 16.90
C HIS A 427 -11.61 23.09 15.42
N ARG A 428 -11.79 21.79 15.15
CA ARG A 428 -11.95 21.24 13.82
C ARG A 428 -13.24 20.43 13.78
N ILE A 429 -14.29 21.06 13.29
CA ILE A 429 -15.63 20.48 13.17
C ILE A 429 -15.73 19.80 11.81
N GLU A 430 -16.16 18.54 11.80
CA GLU A 430 -16.36 17.75 10.60
C GLU A 430 -17.71 17.06 10.66
N GLY A 431 -18.44 17.10 9.58
CA GLY A 431 -19.71 16.40 9.44
C GLY A 431 -19.93 15.89 8.03
N ALA A 432 -20.63 14.78 7.90
CA ALA A 432 -21.02 14.28 6.59
C ALA A 432 -22.38 13.57 6.62
N PHE A 433 -23.04 13.61 5.47
CA PHE A 433 -24.18 12.77 5.12
C PHE A 433 -23.76 11.82 4.01
N THR A 434 -24.05 10.52 4.16
CA THR A 434 -23.75 9.47 3.17
C THR A 434 -25.02 8.71 2.84
N TYR A 435 -25.27 8.52 1.55
CA TYR A 435 -26.31 7.63 1.03
C TYR A 435 -25.66 6.51 0.23
N LYS A 436 -25.93 5.24 0.62
CA LYS A 436 -25.40 4.03 -0.05
C LYS A 436 -26.55 3.20 -0.63
N MET A 437 -26.32 2.65 -1.80
CA MET A 437 -27.18 1.65 -2.45
C MET A 437 -26.37 0.37 -2.62
N GLU A 438 -26.88 -0.72 -2.09
CA GLU A 438 -26.25 -2.04 -2.08
C GLU A 438 -27.10 -3.02 -2.87
N LYS A 439 -26.55 -3.63 -3.91
CA LYS A 439 -27.20 -4.69 -4.67
C LYS A 439 -26.27 -5.88 -4.76
N ILE A 440 -26.66 -6.95 -4.06
CA ILE A 440 -25.86 -8.17 -3.97
C ILE A 440 -26.71 -9.32 -4.47
N LYS A 441 -26.12 -10.13 -5.35
CA LYS A 441 -26.74 -11.36 -5.88
C LYS A 441 -25.78 -12.49 -5.64
N GLU A 442 -26.28 -13.52 -5.00
CA GLU A 442 -25.57 -14.76 -4.76
C GLU A 442 -26.35 -15.94 -5.37
N ASN A 443 -25.60 -16.88 -5.91
CA ASN A 443 -26.14 -18.13 -6.37
C ASN A 443 -25.12 -19.22 -6.06
N SER A 444 -25.47 -20.09 -5.11
CA SER A 444 -24.63 -21.16 -4.63
C SER A 444 -25.27 -22.51 -4.90
N ALA A 445 -24.47 -23.44 -5.39
CA ALA A 445 -24.84 -24.83 -5.59
C ALA A 445 -23.68 -25.71 -5.17
N GLU A 446 -23.79 -26.28 -4.00
CA GLU A 446 -22.77 -27.13 -3.40
C GLU A 446 -23.35 -28.49 -3.03
N TYR A 447 -22.55 -29.54 -3.19
CA TYR A 447 -22.89 -30.84 -2.64
C TYR A 447 -21.61 -31.64 -2.32
N GLU A 448 -21.74 -32.54 -1.35
CA GLU A 448 -20.70 -33.47 -0.99
C GLU A 448 -21.28 -34.89 -0.90
N TYR A 449 -20.67 -35.81 -1.62
CA TYR A 449 -20.86 -37.23 -1.47
C TYR A 449 -19.70 -37.81 -0.69
N ARG A 450 -19.99 -38.72 0.22
CA ARG A 450 -18.97 -39.40 0.99
C ARG A 450 -19.35 -40.84 1.26
N ASP A 451 -18.37 -41.71 1.10
CA ASP A 451 -18.39 -43.06 1.64
C ASP A 451 -17.13 -43.23 2.50
N SER A 452 -17.30 -43.65 3.71
CA SER A 452 -16.19 -44.00 4.61
C SER A 452 -16.35 -45.44 5.01
N ALA A 453 -15.30 -46.20 5.04
CA ALA A 453 -15.27 -47.63 5.39
C ALA A 453 -15.80 -47.96 6.81
N GLY A 454 -16.89 -47.35 7.21
CA GLY A 454 -17.60 -47.66 8.47
C GLY A 454 -17.14 -46.91 9.70
N TYR A 455 -16.24 -45.92 9.61
CA TYR A 455 -15.75 -45.23 10.80
C TYR A 455 -16.67 -44.07 11.26
N ASN A 456 -17.19 -43.27 10.34
CA ASN A 456 -17.98 -42.08 10.66
C ASN A 456 -19.37 -42.08 10.02
N ILE A 457 -19.57 -42.81 8.93
CA ILE A 457 -20.79 -42.87 8.14
C ILE A 457 -21.08 -44.34 7.87
N PRO A 458 -22.34 -44.84 8.00
CA PRO A 458 -22.67 -46.20 7.62
C PRO A 458 -22.23 -46.49 6.18
N HIS A 459 -21.48 -47.57 6.01
CA HIS A 459 -20.91 -47.96 4.72
C HIS A 459 -21.71 -49.14 4.17
N ASN A 460 -22.20 -49.01 2.94
CA ASN A 460 -22.91 -50.10 2.24
C ASN A 460 -22.07 -50.69 1.08
N GLY A 461 -20.96 -50.06 0.69
CA GLY A 461 -20.03 -50.54 -0.34
C GLY A 461 -20.51 -50.40 -1.78
N GLU A 462 -21.72 -49.91 -2.03
CA GLU A 462 -22.32 -49.84 -3.35
C GLU A 462 -22.57 -48.41 -3.85
N THR A 463 -22.84 -47.49 -2.94
CA THR A 463 -23.23 -46.10 -3.27
C THR A 463 -22.50 -45.09 -2.43
N LEU A 464 -22.27 -43.91 -2.97
CA LEU A 464 -21.84 -42.73 -2.23
C LEU A 464 -23.08 -42.00 -1.71
N ASP A 465 -23.10 -41.74 -0.40
CA ASP A 465 -24.18 -41.01 0.22
C ASP A 465 -23.97 -39.50 0.13
N MET A 466 -25.01 -38.78 -0.21
CA MET A 466 -25.02 -37.32 -0.16
C MET A 466 -25.13 -36.86 1.29
N ILE A 467 -24.03 -36.36 1.84
CA ILE A 467 -23.98 -35.90 3.24
C ILE A 467 -24.21 -34.40 3.40
N TYR A 468 -24.05 -33.66 2.31
CA TYR A 468 -24.24 -32.22 2.28
C TYR A 468 -24.80 -31.79 0.94
N SER A 469 -25.76 -30.87 0.96
CA SER A 469 -26.27 -30.18 -0.22
C SER A 469 -26.76 -28.79 0.15
N LEU A 470 -26.28 -27.79 -0.56
CA LEU A 470 -26.74 -26.41 -0.45
C LEU A 470 -27.15 -25.91 -1.84
N ARG A 471 -28.35 -25.38 -1.94
CA ARG A 471 -28.76 -24.56 -3.08
C ARG A 471 -29.37 -23.29 -2.56
N ALA A 472 -28.68 -22.17 -2.81
CA ALA A 472 -29.14 -20.86 -2.39
C ALA A 472 -29.15 -19.89 -3.56
N ARG A 473 -30.15 -19.04 -3.59
CA ARG A 473 -30.24 -17.94 -4.56
C ARG A 473 -30.74 -16.71 -3.82
N ASN A 474 -29.81 -15.88 -3.40
CA ASN A 474 -30.07 -14.73 -2.58
C ASN A 474 -29.95 -13.43 -3.38
N THR A 475 -30.78 -12.44 -3.04
CA THR A 475 -30.67 -11.09 -3.59
C THR A 475 -30.92 -10.11 -2.47
N LEU A 476 -29.93 -9.26 -2.18
CA LEU A 476 -30.04 -8.11 -1.31
C LEU A 476 -30.15 -6.85 -2.20
N ASP A 477 -31.19 -6.05 -1.98
CA ASP A 477 -31.33 -4.68 -2.55
C ASP A 477 -31.64 -3.76 -1.38
N ALA A 478 -30.60 -3.09 -0.90
CA ALA A 478 -30.65 -2.32 0.32
C ALA A 478 -30.13 -0.89 0.15
N LYS A 479 -30.58 -0.02 1.04
CA LYS A 479 -30.17 1.39 1.10
C LYS A 479 -29.76 1.71 2.52
N ARG A 480 -28.63 2.44 2.64
CA ARG A 480 -28.17 2.95 3.94
C ARG A 480 -28.10 4.47 3.91
N MET A 481 -28.45 5.09 5.01
CA MET A 481 -28.27 6.51 5.26
C MET A 481 -27.42 6.67 6.50
N GLU A 482 -26.37 7.43 6.42
CA GLU A 482 -25.44 7.66 7.51
C GLU A 482 -25.17 9.14 7.66
N VAL A 483 -25.17 9.62 8.90
CA VAL A 483 -24.82 11.00 9.24
C VAL A 483 -23.84 10.97 10.40
N TYR A 484 -22.80 11.76 10.33
CA TYR A 484 -21.97 12.01 11.50
C TYR A 484 -21.65 13.48 11.66
N VAL A 485 -21.43 13.87 12.91
CA VAL A 485 -20.86 15.16 13.29
C VAL A 485 -19.86 14.91 14.40
N GLN A 486 -18.67 15.49 14.25
CA GLN A 486 -17.61 15.41 15.26
C GLN A 486 -16.87 16.74 15.38
N ASP A 487 -16.29 16.99 16.54
CA ASP A 487 -15.34 18.08 16.77
C ASP A 487 -14.03 17.53 17.34
N THR A 488 -12.95 18.11 16.89
CA THR A 488 -11.62 17.90 17.46
C THR A 488 -11.15 19.20 18.06
N TRP A 489 -11.15 19.27 19.38
CA TRP A 489 -10.71 20.43 20.14
C TRP A 489 -9.27 20.22 20.66
N ASN A 490 -8.35 21.10 20.19
CA ASN A 490 -6.96 21.11 20.64
C ASN A 490 -6.76 22.27 21.60
N PHE A 491 -6.38 21.99 22.83
CA PHE A 491 -6.11 23.01 23.85
C PHE A 491 -4.83 22.65 24.65
N LYS A 492 -4.34 23.60 25.39
CA LYS A 492 -3.10 23.46 26.16
C LYS A 492 -3.26 24.05 27.57
N SER A 493 -2.50 23.52 28.54
CA SER A 493 -2.40 24.12 29.86
C SER A 493 -1.65 25.46 29.82
N ASN A 494 -1.79 26.26 30.85
CA ASN A 494 -1.13 27.58 30.97
C ASN A 494 0.28 27.49 31.59
N ASP A 495 0.86 26.31 31.70
CA ASP A 495 2.18 26.10 32.29
C ASP A 495 3.29 26.59 31.36
N SER A 496 4.48 26.86 31.91
CA SER A 496 5.69 27.25 31.15
C SER A 496 6.06 26.25 30.09
N ILE A 497 5.84 24.94 30.34
CA ILE A 497 5.92 23.83 29.37
C ILE A 497 4.53 23.22 29.30
N PRO A 498 3.69 23.68 28.37
CA PRO A 498 2.26 23.34 28.39
C PRO A 498 2.01 21.86 28.09
N THR A 499 1.14 21.24 28.85
CA THR A 499 0.52 19.95 28.50
C THR A 499 -0.44 20.17 27.35
N LEU A 500 -0.38 19.32 26.33
CA LEU A 500 -1.26 19.37 25.17
C LEU A 500 -2.42 18.39 25.36
N PHE A 501 -3.62 18.88 25.11
CA PHE A 501 -4.85 18.10 25.15
C PHE A 501 -5.48 18.10 23.76
N ARG A 502 -5.93 16.93 23.32
CA ARG A 502 -6.74 16.78 22.13
C ARG A 502 -7.97 15.95 22.47
N LEU A 503 -9.11 16.61 22.52
CA LEU A 503 -10.42 15.98 22.73
C LEU A 503 -11.11 15.85 21.38
N ASN A 504 -11.44 14.63 21.00
CA ASN A 504 -12.33 14.34 19.88
C ASN A 504 -13.64 13.79 20.42
N TYR A 505 -14.75 14.35 20.00
CA TYR A 505 -16.09 13.86 20.37
C TYR A 505 -17.04 14.02 19.22
N GLY A 506 -17.97 13.11 19.09
CA GLY A 506 -18.91 13.12 18.00
C GLY A 506 -20.00 12.06 18.14
N VAL A 507 -20.94 12.13 17.25
CA VAL A 507 -22.06 11.19 17.14
C VAL A 507 -22.22 10.77 15.69
N ARG A 508 -22.53 9.50 15.50
CA ARG A 508 -22.91 8.92 14.22
C ARG A 508 -24.31 8.34 14.31
N TYR A 509 -25.11 8.55 13.29
CA TYR A 509 -26.40 7.91 13.05
C TYR A 509 -26.32 7.09 11.77
N ALA A 510 -26.86 5.86 11.80
CA ALA A 510 -26.97 4.98 10.65
C ALA A 510 -28.39 4.39 10.59
N TYR A 511 -28.96 4.36 9.40
CA TYR A 511 -30.23 3.70 9.10
C TYR A 511 -30.05 2.72 7.95
N TRP A 512 -30.55 1.49 8.12
CA TRP A 512 -30.53 0.46 7.09
C TRP A 512 -31.95 -0.02 6.80
N ASN A 513 -32.38 0.13 5.55
CA ASN A 513 -33.76 -0.20 5.18
C ASN A 513 -34.04 -1.72 5.08
N PHE A 514 -33.01 -2.56 5.06
CA PHE A 514 -33.15 -4.01 4.99
C PHE A 514 -33.90 -4.56 6.22
N ASN A 515 -33.50 -4.13 7.41
CA ASN A 515 -34.11 -4.54 8.68
C ASN A 515 -34.88 -3.39 9.39
N GLY A 516 -34.90 -2.19 8.80
CA GLY A 516 -35.53 -1.00 9.38
C GLY A 516 -34.80 -0.44 10.61
N GLU A 517 -33.56 -0.87 10.87
CA GLU A 517 -32.84 -0.54 12.09
C GLU A 517 -32.21 0.85 12.02
N SER A 518 -32.32 1.58 13.13
CA SER A 518 -31.72 2.90 13.34
C SER A 518 -30.75 2.85 14.52
N ILE A 519 -29.50 3.25 14.29
CA ILE A 519 -28.43 3.14 15.28
C ILE A 519 -27.82 4.51 15.53
N VAL A 520 -27.58 4.84 16.81
CA VAL A 520 -26.87 6.05 17.24
C VAL A 520 -25.60 5.64 17.97
N SER A 521 -24.46 6.15 17.55
CA SER A 521 -23.12 5.80 18.04
C SER A 521 -22.39 7.04 18.54
N PRO A 522 -22.56 7.46 19.79
CA PRO A 522 -21.74 8.50 20.41
C PRO A 522 -20.34 7.97 20.68
N ARG A 523 -19.31 8.81 20.45
CA ARG A 523 -17.91 8.47 20.66
C ARG A 523 -17.14 9.67 21.18
N ALA A 524 -16.19 9.43 22.08
CA ALA A 524 -15.28 10.43 22.59
C ALA A 524 -13.89 9.84 22.82
N SER A 525 -12.86 10.64 22.62
CA SER A 525 -11.50 10.27 22.94
C SER A 525 -10.70 11.48 23.39
N LEU A 526 -9.91 11.31 24.44
CA LEU A 526 -9.01 12.31 24.98
C LEU A 526 -7.57 11.81 24.86
N ASN A 527 -6.72 12.62 24.28
CA ASN A 527 -5.30 12.41 24.26
C ASN A 527 -4.59 13.51 25.05
N ILE A 528 -3.66 13.12 25.92
CA ILE A 528 -2.90 14.00 26.79
C ILE A 528 -1.42 13.79 26.52
N THR A 529 -0.72 14.83 26.06
CA THR A 529 0.74 14.83 25.90
C THR A 529 1.35 15.76 26.96
N PRO A 530 2.00 15.20 28.02
CA PRO A 530 2.56 16.00 29.08
C PRO A 530 3.64 16.97 28.60
N GLY A 531 3.68 18.16 29.19
CA GLY A 531 4.71 19.15 28.89
C GLY A 531 6.13 18.67 29.21
N TRP A 532 6.28 17.95 30.30
CA TRP A 532 7.58 17.44 30.82
C TRP A 532 8.16 16.29 29.96
N ASN A 533 7.35 15.57 29.15
CA ASN A 533 7.84 14.54 28.23
C ASN A 533 6.97 14.45 26.98
N ARG A 534 7.45 14.96 25.86
CA ARG A 534 6.74 14.98 24.58
C ARG A 534 6.65 13.61 23.90
N ASN A 535 7.46 12.67 24.31
CA ASN A 535 7.43 11.30 23.77
C ASN A 535 6.38 10.42 24.48
N LEU A 536 5.80 10.91 25.58
CA LEU A 536 4.76 10.23 26.33
C LEU A 536 3.37 10.76 25.94
N SER A 537 2.42 9.86 25.77
CA SER A 537 1.04 10.18 25.44
C SER A 537 0.09 9.23 26.15
N PHE A 538 -0.88 9.80 26.87
CA PHE A 538 -1.97 9.04 27.48
C PHE A 538 -3.22 9.18 26.63
N ARG A 539 -3.89 8.06 26.39
CA ARG A 539 -5.09 8.01 25.56
C ARG A 539 -6.22 7.30 26.28
N VAL A 540 -7.37 7.94 26.32
CA VAL A 540 -8.62 7.37 26.82
C VAL A 540 -9.68 7.54 25.75
N ALA A 541 -10.44 6.48 25.46
CA ALA A 541 -11.53 6.54 24.51
C ALA A 541 -12.73 5.73 25.03
N ALA A 542 -13.93 6.22 24.74
CA ALA A 542 -15.19 5.56 25.03
C ALA A 542 -16.19 5.81 23.89
N GLY A 543 -17.02 4.82 23.59
CA GLY A 543 -18.02 4.96 22.54
C GLY A 543 -18.82 3.70 22.31
N LEU A 544 -19.88 3.85 21.52
CA LEU A 544 -20.69 2.74 21.04
C LEU A 544 -20.30 2.44 19.58
N TYR A 545 -20.03 1.18 19.29
CA TYR A 545 -19.62 0.70 17.97
C TYR A 545 -20.55 -0.41 17.55
N TYR A 546 -21.02 -0.35 16.32
CA TYR A 546 -21.95 -1.32 15.74
C TYR A 546 -21.44 -1.73 14.37
N GLN A 547 -21.75 -2.95 13.98
CA GLN A 547 -21.47 -3.50 12.67
C GLN A 547 -22.72 -4.21 12.16
N ALA A 548 -23.11 -3.94 10.92
CA ALA A 548 -24.12 -4.74 10.25
C ALA A 548 -23.57 -6.13 9.91
N PRO A 549 -24.40 -7.18 9.88
CA PRO A 549 -23.98 -8.49 9.42
C PRO A 549 -23.30 -8.39 8.04
N PHE A 550 -22.32 -9.24 7.84
CA PHE A 550 -21.69 -9.37 6.56
C PHE A 550 -22.69 -10.02 5.57
N TYR A 551 -22.74 -9.57 4.34
CA TYR A 551 -23.78 -10.02 3.40
C TYR A 551 -23.79 -11.54 3.11
N LYS A 552 -22.66 -12.26 3.35
CA LYS A 552 -22.61 -13.73 3.29
C LYS A 552 -23.22 -14.42 4.53
N GLU A 553 -23.59 -13.64 5.55
CA GLU A 553 -24.26 -14.11 6.75
C GLU A 553 -25.78 -13.86 6.69
N LEU A 554 -26.23 -13.14 5.69
CA LEU A 554 -27.62 -12.83 5.38
C LEU A 554 -28.20 -13.81 4.35
#